data_50b9934204e783b5ae5b9f5fbb909a0e
#
_entry.id   50b9934204e783b5ae5b9f5fbb909a0e
#
_cell.length_a   1.000
_cell.length_b   1.000
_cell.length_c   1.000
_cell.angle_alpha   90.00
_cell.angle_beta   90.00
_cell.angle_gamma   90.00
#
_symmetry.space_group_name_H-M   'P 1'
#
loop_
_entity.id
_entity.type
_entity.pdbx_description
1 polymer ?
#
loop_
_entity_poly.entity_id
_entity_poly.type
_entity_poly.pdbx_seq_one_letter_code
_entity_poly.pdbx_strand_id
1 'polypeptide(L)'
;MKMEKVFKNLIIINLALLIMAAISAFYMSDEVSQISDNLSGGILFSDELLIVGGIIYLVYLVVSLVSLYLIYKLKPSGRKLYTICFVAGLIITLMSGPIIMGPLLTALIDLNVAIDGAILVFLYFTPIKNNFT
;
A
#
# COMPACT_ATOMS: atom_id res chain seq x y z
N MET A 1 -16.88 18.68 10.53
CA MET A 1 -15.86 18.52 11.59
C MET A 1 -15.65 17.05 12.06
N LYS A 2 -16.69 16.29 12.43
CA LYS A 2 -16.50 14.86 12.84
C LYS A 2 -15.96 13.97 11.72
N MET A 3 -16.47 14.11 10.50
CA MET A 3 -16.12 13.24 9.36
C MET A 3 -14.68 13.45 8.88
N GLU A 4 -14.18 14.69 8.87
CA GLU A 4 -12.77 14.99 8.54
C GLU A 4 -11.80 14.36 9.56
N LYS A 5 -12.16 14.38 10.84
CA LYS A 5 -11.36 13.73 11.89
C LYS A 5 -11.29 12.20 11.68
N VAL A 6 -12.42 11.58 11.35
CA VAL A 6 -12.46 10.14 11.03
C VAL A 6 -11.58 9.83 9.82
N PHE A 7 -11.68 10.61 8.76
CA PHE A 7 -10.87 10.45 7.57
C PHE A 7 -9.37 10.57 7.85
N LYS A 8 -8.95 11.60 8.57
CA LYS A 8 -7.54 11.78 8.96
C LYS A 8 -7.04 10.64 9.84
N ASN A 9 -7.88 10.12 10.74
CA ASN A 9 -7.54 8.97 11.56
C ASN A 9 -7.35 7.70 10.70
N LEU A 10 -8.20 7.48 9.68
CA LEU A 10 -8.02 6.35 8.75
C LEU A 10 -6.67 6.43 8.03
N ILE A 11 -6.25 7.62 7.60
CA ILE A 11 -4.94 7.82 6.96
C ILE A 11 -3.80 7.48 7.92
N ILE A 12 -3.91 7.90 9.20
CA ILE A 12 -2.89 7.59 10.21
C ILE A 12 -2.83 6.08 10.48
N ILE A 13 -3.99 5.42 10.58
CA ILE A 13 -4.05 3.96 10.79
C ILE A 13 -3.46 3.24 9.58
N ASN A 14 -3.77 3.66 8.37
CA ASN A 14 -3.19 3.12 7.15
C ASN A 14 -1.65 3.19 7.16
N LEU A 15 -1.11 4.37 7.49
CA LEU A 15 0.32 4.56 7.61
C LEU A 15 0.95 3.67 8.70
N ALA A 16 0.29 3.56 9.86
CA ALA A 16 0.76 2.70 10.94
C ALA A 16 0.79 1.23 10.54
N LEU A 17 -0.25 0.74 9.86
CA LEU A 17 -0.29 -0.64 9.35
C LEU A 17 0.80 -0.91 8.32
N LEU A 18 1.07 0.04 7.42
CA LEU A 18 2.13 -0.06 6.44
C LEU A 18 3.51 -0.18 7.12
N ILE A 19 3.76 0.62 8.17
CA ILE A 19 5.00 0.53 8.95
C ILE A 19 5.08 -0.82 9.70
N MET A 20 3.98 -1.26 10.31
CA MET A 20 3.94 -2.56 11.00
C MET A 20 4.16 -3.73 10.04
N ALA A 21 3.58 -3.68 8.84
CA ALA A 21 3.80 -4.67 7.80
C ALA A 21 5.27 -4.70 7.36
N ALA A 22 5.89 -3.53 7.14
CA ALA A 22 7.30 -3.43 6.81
C ALA A 22 8.20 -4.02 7.92
N ILE A 23 7.90 -3.71 9.19
CA ILE A 23 8.64 -4.28 10.32
C ILE A 23 8.45 -5.80 10.38
N SER A 24 7.22 -6.30 10.22
CA SER A 24 6.94 -7.74 10.30
C SER A 24 7.60 -8.54 9.18
N ALA A 25 7.86 -7.93 8.04
CA ALA A 25 8.58 -8.55 6.94
C ALA A 25 10.04 -8.91 7.31
N PHE A 26 10.68 -8.14 8.20
CA PHE A 26 12.02 -8.46 8.71
C PHE A 26 12.05 -9.62 9.72
N TYR A 27 10.90 -10.00 10.26
CA TYR A 27 10.77 -11.10 11.24
C TYR A 27 10.18 -12.37 10.61
N MET A 28 10.28 -12.52 9.28
CA MET A 28 9.89 -13.76 8.63
C MET A 28 10.82 -14.90 9.11
N SER A 29 10.23 -16.06 9.38
CA SER A 29 11.02 -17.25 9.70
C SER A 29 11.82 -17.71 8.48
N ASP A 30 13.01 -18.29 8.73
CA ASP A 30 13.88 -18.80 7.68
C ASP A 30 13.16 -19.82 6.77
N GLU A 31 12.24 -20.61 7.32
CA GLU A 31 11.44 -21.58 6.56
C GLU A 31 10.50 -20.88 5.56
N VAL A 32 9.81 -19.81 5.98
CA VAL A 32 8.90 -19.04 5.10
C VAL A 32 9.71 -18.32 4.03
N SER A 33 10.89 -17.80 4.37
CA SER A 33 11.80 -17.15 3.43
C SER A 33 12.25 -18.15 2.34
N GLN A 34 12.74 -19.35 2.72
CA GLN A 34 13.19 -20.36 1.76
C GLN A 34 12.07 -20.85 0.84
N ILE A 35 10.84 -21.01 1.37
CA ILE A 35 9.69 -21.40 0.56
C ILE A 35 9.30 -20.27 -0.39
N SER A 36 9.34 -19.03 0.06
CA SER A 36 9.08 -17.83 -0.76
C SER A 36 10.08 -17.73 -1.91
N ASP A 37 11.37 -17.89 -1.64
CA ASP A 37 12.44 -17.81 -2.64
C ASP A 37 12.29 -18.88 -3.73
N ASN A 38 11.85 -20.10 -3.36
CA ASN A 38 11.62 -21.19 -4.31
C ASN A 38 10.36 -21.01 -5.17
N LEU A 39 9.38 -20.19 -4.72
CA LEU A 39 8.10 -20.00 -5.40
C LEU A 39 7.96 -18.61 -6.02
N SER A 40 8.86 -17.67 -5.72
CA SER A 40 8.85 -16.33 -6.31
C SER A 40 9.21 -16.41 -7.80
N GLY A 41 8.18 -16.54 -8.63
CA GLY A 41 8.30 -16.63 -10.09
C GLY A 41 7.59 -15.49 -10.82
N GLY A 42 7.39 -14.35 -10.18
CA GLY A 42 6.78 -13.19 -10.81
C GLY A 42 7.72 -12.49 -11.79
N ILE A 43 7.16 -11.83 -12.80
CA ILE A 43 7.94 -11.14 -13.85
C ILE A 43 8.87 -10.09 -13.24
N LEU A 44 8.41 -9.35 -12.20
CA LEU A 44 9.19 -8.27 -11.58
C LEU A 44 10.33 -8.75 -10.68
N PHE A 45 10.28 -9.97 -10.20
CA PHE A 45 11.27 -10.56 -9.30
C PHE A 45 11.99 -11.76 -9.90
N SER A 46 12.01 -11.88 -11.24
CA SER A 46 12.92 -12.79 -11.93
C SER A 46 14.37 -12.33 -11.72
N ASP A 47 15.32 -13.26 -11.71
CA ASP A 47 16.74 -12.98 -11.51
C ASP A 47 17.27 -11.87 -12.43
N GLU A 48 16.75 -11.80 -13.66
CA GLU A 48 17.12 -10.79 -14.66
C GLU A 48 16.57 -9.39 -14.36
N LEU A 49 15.40 -9.30 -13.71
CA LEU A 49 14.69 -8.04 -13.47
C LEU A 49 14.63 -7.64 -11.98
N LEU A 50 15.29 -8.36 -11.09
CA LEU A 50 15.25 -8.13 -9.65
C LEU A 50 15.59 -6.68 -9.27
N ILE A 51 16.64 -6.13 -9.87
CA ILE A 51 17.08 -4.74 -9.61
C ILE A 51 16.03 -3.75 -10.11
N VAL A 52 15.48 -3.98 -11.30
CA VAL A 52 14.45 -3.11 -11.89
C VAL A 52 13.16 -3.19 -11.07
N GLY A 53 12.74 -4.38 -10.67
CA GLY A 53 11.60 -4.60 -9.80
C GLY A 53 11.75 -3.88 -8.45
N GLY A 54 12.93 -3.98 -7.84
CA GLY A 54 13.24 -3.27 -6.60
C GLY A 54 13.15 -1.74 -6.72
N ILE A 55 13.67 -1.18 -7.83
CA ILE A 55 13.57 0.25 -8.11
C ILE A 55 12.10 0.67 -8.30
N ILE A 56 11.33 -0.09 -9.08
CA ILE A 56 9.89 0.18 -9.30
C ILE A 56 9.15 0.20 -7.97
N TYR A 57 9.40 -0.80 -7.10
CA TYR A 57 8.76 -0.90 -5.80
C TYR A 57 9.14 0.26 -4.88
N LEU A 58 10.41 0.67 -4.88
CA LEU A 58 10.88 1.81 -4.09
C LEU A 58 10.24 3.12 -4.55
N VAL A 59 10.19 3.37 -5.86
CA VAL A 59 9.50 4.54 -6.43
C VAL A 59 8.02 4.53 -6.06
N TYR A 60 7.36 3.38 -6.21
CA TYR A 60 5.96 3.21 -5.83
C TYR A 60 5.74 3.54 -4.34
N LEU A 61 6.59 3.06 -3.45
CA LEU A 61 6.50 3.32 -2.01
C LEU A 61 6.62 4.82 -1.71
N VAL A 62 7.60 5.51 -2.30
CA VAL A 62 7.79 6.95 -2.11
C VAL A 62 6.57 7.73 -2.61
N VAL A 63 6.07 7.41 -3.80
CA VAL A 63 4.90 8.10 -4.38
C VAL A 63 3.63 7.84 -3.54
N SER A 64 3.46 6.63 -3.00
CA SER A 64 2.36 6.29 -2.10
C SER A 64 2.41 7.10 -0.80
N LEU A 65 3.57 7.26 -0.17
CA LEU A 65 3.74 8.11 1.01
C LEU A 65 3.43 9.57 0.72
N VAL A 66 3.89 10.09 -0.42
CA VAL A 66 3.55 11.46 -0.87
C VAL A 66 2.04 11.60 -1.07
N SER A 67 1.39 10.61 -1.67
CA SER A 67 -0.05 10.64 -1.89
C SER A 67 -0.84 10.67 -0.57
N LEU A 68 -0.46 9.86 0.42
CA LEU A 68 -1.03 9.85 1.77
C LEU A 68 -0.87 11.23 2.45
N TYR A 69 0.30 11.83 2.35
CA TYR A 69 0.54 13.17 2.87
C TYR A 69 -0.35 14.23 2.21
N LEU A 70 -0.51 14.17 0.88
CA LEU A 70 -1.34 15.12 0.13
C LEU A 70 -2.83 14.98 0.47
N ILE A 71 -3.36 13.75 0.61
CA ILE A 71 -4.75 13.55 1.02
C ILE A 71 -4.97 13.96 2.50
N TYR A 72 -3.98 13.75 3.37
CA TYR A 72 -4.04 14.24 4.75
C TYR A 72 -4.16 15.78 4.81
N LYS A 73 -3.48 16.47 3.88
CA LYS A 73 -3.55 17.92 3.70
C LYS A 73 -4.77 18.38 2.88
N LEU A 74 -5.64 17.45 2.47
CA LEU A 74 -6.85 17.70 1.66
C LEU A 74 -6.53 18.40 0.33
N LYS A 75 -5.37 18.18 -0.25
CA LYS A 75 -5.01 18.75 -1.56
C LYS A 75 -5.70 17.99 -2.70
N PRO A 76 -6.25 18.68 -3.72
CA PRO A 76 -6.96 18.03 -4.83
C PRO A 76 -6.07 17.10 -5.65
N SER A 77 -4.78 17.42 -5.79
CA SER A 77 -3.79 16.53 -6.42
C SER A 77 -3.62 15.21 -5.67
N GLY A 78 -3.74 15.23 -4.34
CA GLY A 78 -3.62 14.03 -3.50
C GLY A 78 -4.69 12.99 -3.81
N ARG A 79 -5.93 13.42 -4.06
CA ARG A 79 -7.03 12.51 -4.41
C ARG A 79 -6.74 11.73 -5.70
N LYS A 80 -6.29 12.43 -6.75
CA LYS A 80 -5.94 11.80 -8.03
C LYS A 80 -4.73 10.88 -7.89
N LEU A 81 -3.68 11.37 -7.23
CA LEU A 81 -2.45 10.61 -7.04
C LEU A 81 -2.69 9.33 -6.22
N TYR A 82 -3.48 9.41 -5.14
CA TYR A 82 -3.81 8.24 -4.32
C TYR A 82 -4.57 7.17 -5.12
N THR A 83 -5.54 7.58 -5.94
CA THR A 83 -6.27 6.64 -6.80
C THR A 83 -5.35 5.96 -7.82
N ILE A 84 -4.43 6.73 -8.42
CA ILE A 84 -3.44 6.19 -9.36
C ILE A 84 -2.51 5.20 -8.62
N CYS A 85 -2.03 5.56 -7.42
CA CYS A 85 -1.21 4.66 -6.60
C CYS A 85 -1.95 3.36 -6.25
N PHE A 86 -3.22 3.43 -5.88
CA PHE A 86 -4.02 2.25 -5.57
C PHE A 86 -4.11 1.30 -6.77
N VAL A 87 -4.43 1.83 -7.96
CA VAL A 87 -4.50 1.03 -9.19
C VAL A 87 -3.12 0.48 -9.57
N ALA A 88 -2.07 1.31 -9.48
CA ALA A 88 -0.70 0.88 -9.74
C ALA A 88 -0.27 -0.24 -8.78
N GLY A 89 -0.64 -0.16 -7.50
CA GLY A 89 -0.38 -1.19 -6.51
C GLY A 89 -1.00 -2.53 -6.89
N LEU A 90 -2.25 -2.54 -7.36
CA LEU A 90 -2.90 -3.75 -7.85
C LEU A 90 -2.14 -4.36 -9.04
N ILE A 91 -1.69 -3.53 -9.98
CA ILE A 91 -0.93 -3.99 -11.14
C ILE A 91 0.42 -4.58 -10.70
N ILE A 92 1.14 -3.89 -9.82
CA ILE A 92 2.41 -4.36 -9.28
C ILE A 92 2.23 -5.71 -8.58
N THR A 93 1.19 -5.86 -7.77
CA THR A 93 0.87 -7.12 -7.07
C THR A 93 0.63 -8.26 -8.06
N LEU A 94 -0.12 -8.02 -9.14
CA LEU A 94 -0.36 -9.02 -10.18
C LEU A 94 0.93 -9.41 -10.92
N MET A 95 1.85 -8.46 -11.13
CA MET A 95 3.13 -8.71 -11.81
C MET A 95 4.18 -9.34 -10.88
N SER A 96 4.03 -9.22 -9.57
CA SER A 96 4.94 -9.80 -8.58
C SER A 96 4.82 -11.32 -8.47
N GLY A 97 3.73 -11.92 -8.98
CA GLY A 97 3.49 -13.35 -8.88
C GLY A 97 3.07 -13.83 -7.48
N PRO A 98 3.05 -15.13 -7.23
CA PRO A 98 2.69 -15.67 -5.93
C PRO A 98 3.76 -15.34 -4.89
N ILE A 99 3.34 -14.75 -3.79
CA ILE A 99 4.20 -14.41 -2.65
C ILE A 99 3.69 -15.16 -1.43
N ILE A 100 4.57 -15.91 -0.77
CA ILE A 100 4.25 -16.55 0.51
C ILE A 100 4.64 -15.61 1.63
N MET A 101 3.68 -15.34 2.49
CA MET A 101 3.85 -14.45 3.64
C MET A 101 3.44 -15.17 4.92
N GLY A 102 4.07 -14.80 6.03
CA GLY A 102 3.62 -15.26 7.34
C GLY A 102 2.21 -14.74 7.67
N PRO A 103 1.45 -15.46 8.53
CA PRO A 103 0.04 -15.11 8.82
C PRO A 103 -0.14 -13.70 9.37
N LEU A 104 0.81 -13.21 10.17
CA LEU A 104 0.77 -11.84 10.69
C LEU A 104 0.90 -10.81 9.57
N LEU A 105 1.87 -10.99 8.68
CA LEU A 105 2.11 -10.07 7.57
C LEU A 105 0.90 -10.06 6.61
N THR A 106 0.34 -11.22 6.31
CA THR A 106 -0.88 -11.36 5.50
C THR A 106 -2.03 -10.57 6.12
N ALA A 107 -2.30 -10.77 7.41
CA ALA A 107 -3.39 -10.07 8.10
C ALA A 107 -3.20 -8.54 8.11
N LEU A 108 -1.97 -8.05 8.27
CA LEU A 108 -1.66 -6.62 8.23
C LEU A 108 -1.88 -6.03 6.83
N ILE A 109 -1.49 -6.75 5.79
CA ILE A 109 -1.69 -6.32 4.39
C ILE A 109 -3.17 -6.30 4.04
N ASP A 110 -3.92 -7.36 4.38
CA ASP A 110 -5.36 -7.43 4.11
C ASP A 110 -6.12 -6.29 4.80
N LEU A 111 -5.78 -6.01 6.07
CA LEU A 111 -6.34 -4.90 6.81
C LEU A 111 -5.99 -3.55 6.17
N ASN A 112 -4.75 -3.40 5.70
CA ASN A 112 -4.32 -2.18 5.00
C ASN A 112 -5.12 -1.96 3.72
N VAL A 113 -5.32 -2.99 2.90
CA VAL A 113 -6.12 -2.93 1.67
C VAL A 113 -7.58 -2.57 1.97
N ALA A 114 -8.16 -3.11 3.04
CA ALA A 114 -9.52 -2.77 3.48
C ALA A 114 -9.62 -1.27 3.86
N ILE A 115 -8.62 -0.73 4.55
CA ILE A 115 -8.56 0.70 4.90
C ILE A 115 -8.34 1.57 3.66
N ASP A 116 -7.53 1.14 2.70
CA ASP A 116 -7.36 1.83 1.41
C ASP A 116 -8.70 1.96 0.69
N GLY A 117 -9.49 0.88 0.65
CA GLY A 117 -10.86 0.90 0.12
C GLY A 117 -11.76 1.90 0.85
N ALA A 118 -11.71 1.92 2.18
CA ALA A 118 -12.45 2.88 2.99
C ALA A 118 -12.02 4.34 2.68
N ILE A 119 -10.73 4.61 2.57
CA ILE A 119 -10.20 5.93 2.18
C ILE A 119 -10.74 6.34 0.81
N LEU A 120 -10.76 5.44 -0.18
CA LEU A 120 -11.34 5.72 -1.51
C LEU A 120 -12.82 6.08 -1.43
N VAL A 121 -13.60 5.36 -0.61
CA VAL A 121 -15.01 5.70 -0.38
C VAL A 121 -15.15 7.11 0.21
N PHE A 122 -14.32 7.48 1.19
CA PHE A 122 -14.31 8.83 1.74
C PHE A 122 -13.96 9.88 0.69
N LEU A 123 -12.99 9.61 -0.19
CA LEU A 123 -12.52 10.55 -1.21
C LEU A 123 -13.58 10.87 -2.30
N TYR A 124 -14.46 9.92 -2.61
CA TYR A 124 -15.36 10.05 -3.76
C TYR A 124 -16.85 10.09 -3.39
N PHE A 125 -17.26 9.41 -2.33
CA PHE A 125 -18.67 9.19 -2.00
C PHE A 125 -19.16 9.94 -0.75
N THR A 126 -18.25 10.64 -0.04
CA THR A 126 -18.64 11.40 1.15
C THR A 126 -18.51 12.92 0.93
N PRO A 127 -19.13 13.76 1.78
CA PRO A 127 -18.99 15.22 1.71
C PRO A 127 -17.55 15.71 1.84
N ILE A 128 -16.61 14.91 2.33
CA ILE A 128 -15.18 15.23 2.41
C ILE A 128 -14.60 15.60 1.05
N LYS A 129 -15.12 15.02 -0.04
CA LYS A 129 -14.68 15.36 -1.39
C LYS A 129 -14.72 16.87 -1.69
N ASN A 130 -15.58 17.63 -1.01
CA ASN A 130 -15.74 19.05 -1.20
C ASN A 130 -14.68 19.87 -0.44
N ASN A 131 -13.93 19.24 0.47
CA ASN A 131 -12.88 19.91 1.27
C ASN A 131 -11.51 19.91 0.55
N PHE A 132 -11.43 19.24 -0.60
CA PHE A 132 -10.21 19.22 -1.41
C PHE A 132 -10.18 20.47 -2.31
N THR A 133 -9.53 21.52 -1.82
CA THR A 133 -9.40 22.82 -2.49
C THR A 133 -7.94 23.15 -2.78
#